data_f2c2b0b533d8b9af6549f444245178c7
#
_entry.id   f2c2b0b533d8b9af6549f444245178c7
#
_cell.length_a   1.000
_cell.length_b   1.000
_cell.length_c   1.000
_cell.angle_alpha   90.00
_cell.angle_beta   90.00
_cell.angle_gamma   90.00
#
_symmetry.space_group_name_H-M   'P 1'
#
loop_
_entity.id
_entity.type
_entity.pdbx_description
1 polymer ?
#
loop_
_entity_poly.entity_id
_entity_poly.type
_entity_poly.pdbx_seq_one_letter_code
_entity_poly.pdbx_strand_id
1 'polypeptide(L)'
;MGKEAAKKGGGAGRYYAAKGGENNVGCGKRHALFCNHLRMALFVFGLMGSFFLLDSLMLTVIHHFNLHRRGSLQRRRWIVPQNVESEIPTEERAEKIMYARLLALASAAISKNEIHDSIERFNEPYNQTSSWRPCSDRENQIPQGRTRTRSGYILVCNAVAVAALLNAYLVIPKFLYSSVWKDTSQFGDIYQEDFFMSYLKNDVDIVKELPSHLQSLDIEAIGSLITDNDIRKESTPEYFLQVVFPLLLKNGVVHFYGFGNRLAFDPLPWDLQKLRCKCNFHALKYVPRIQEIGSLLVRRIRKHNSSLNMLDEHLLGKHMPHAPVSRNDTCTSPVKYLALHMRFEMDMVAYSLCDFDGGENERKELQAYREVHFPTLTMQIKNNNSLSPEESRSLGKCPLTPEEAAIMLTALGYGSRTYIYLAGSRIYGGQSRMLSFTRLYPNVITKEDILTPSELAPFKNFSSQLAALDFIACATADVFAMTDSGSQLSSLVNGYRIYHGRDHAPTIRPNKKRFARILSENRTIQWHDFRERVRKMVQENQRIIARRKGRSIYRLPRTPGCMCKY
;
A
#
# COMPACT_ATOMS: atom_id res chain seq x y z
N MET A 1 3.05 33.99 -55.75
CA MET A 1 4.47 33.88 -56.05
C MET A 1 4.88 32.53 -55.49
N GLY A 2 4.94 31.45 -56.17
CA GLY A 2 5.70 31.07 -57.37
C GLY A 2 6.96 30.35 -56.85
N LYS A 3 7.34 29.21 -57.16
CA LYS A 3 7.29 28.18 -58.21
C LYS A 3 7.94 26.92 -57.62
N GLU A 4 7.44 25.73 -57.80
CA GLU A 4 7.82 24.75 -58.87
C GLU A 4 9.33 24.41 -58.89
N ALA A 5 9.82 23.21 -59.10
CA ALA A 5 9.35 21.97 -59.73
C ALA A 5 10.41 20.90 -59.45
N ALA A 6 10.07 19.64 -59.25
CA ALA A 6 9.94 18.54 -60.21
C ALA A 6 11.27 17.97 -60.76
N LYS A 7 11.53 16.72 -60.68
CA LYS A 7 11.36 15.61 -61.63
C LYS A 7 12.39 14.48 -61.47
N LYS A 8 11.86 13.25 -61.46
CA LYS A 8 12.11 12.13 -62.39
C LYS A 8 13.48 11.44 -62.26
N GLY A 9 13.56 10.15 -62.34
CA GLY A 9 12.96 8.97 -62.94
C GLY A 9 13.92 7.80 -62.63
N GLY A 10 13.58 6.55 -62.55
CA GLY A 10 12.91 5.77 -63.56
C GLY A 10 13.82 4.64 -64.09
N GLY A 11 13.31 3.43 -64.11
CA GLY A 11 13.81 2.32 -64.95
C GLY A 11 14.22 1.10 -64.13
N ALA A 12 13.42 0.08 -63.96
CA ALA A 12 12.97 -0.99 -64.87
C ALA A 12 14.05 -1.94 -65.37
N GLY A 13 13.98 -3.15 -64.89
CA GLY A 13 13.72 -4.20 -65.86
C GLY A 13 14.67 -5.39 -65.91
N ARG A 14 14.07 -6.54 -65.78
CA ARG A 14 14.21 -7.82 -66.53
C ARG A 14 15.13 -8.92 -66.03
N TYR A 15 14.42 -9.95 -65.66
CA TYR A 15 14.51 -11.37 -66.09
C TYR A 15 15.75 -11.85 -66.83
N TYR A 16 16.30 -13.01 -66.44
CA TYR A 16 16.35 -14.20 -67.30
C TYR A 16 16.54 -15.50 -66.49
N ALA A 17 15.96 -16.56 -67.01
CA ALA A 17 15.80 -17.89 -66.45
C ALA A 17 16.82 -18.89 -67.01
N ALA A 18 16.99 -19.98 -66.27
CA ALA A 18 17.11 -21.36 -66.65
C ALA A 18 18.41 -21.93 -67.27
N LYS A 19 18.87 -23.00 -66.69
CA LYS A 19 19.13 -24.40 -67.11
C LYS A 19 20.32 -24.91 -66.31
N GLY A 20 20.23 -25.99 -65.56
CA GLY A 20 20.03 -27.37 -65.99
C GLY A 20 21.35 -28.13 -65.94
N GLY A 21 21.47 -29.19 -65.17
CA GLY A 21 22.63 -30.07 -65.27
C GLY A 21 22.91 -30.86 -63.97
N GLU A 22 22.29 -31.97 -63.87
CA GLU A 22 22.64 -33.32 -63.39
C GLU A 22 23.86 -33.57 -62.49
N ASN A 23 23.56 -34.35 -61.44
CA ASN A 23 24.28 -35.52 -60.91
C ASN A 23 25.65 -35.35 -60.21
N ASN A 24 25.76 -35.59 -58.87
CA ASN A 24 26.20 -36.86 -58.33
C ASN A 24 26.48 -36.82 -56.83
N VAL A 25 25.93 -37.78 -56.13
CA VAL A 25 26.45 -38.56 -55.01
C VAL A 25 27.34 -37.81 -53.98
N GLY A 26 26.79 -37.62 -52.79
CA GLY A 26 27.55 -37.18 -51.62
C GLY A 26 26.85 -37.59 -50.33
N CYS A 27 26.71 -38.92 -50.10
CA CYS A 27 26.35 -39.48 -48.81
C CYS A 27 27.54 -39.27 -47.84
N GLY A 28 27.49 -38.23 -47.01
CA GLY A 28 28.59 -38.02 -46.04
C GLY A 28 28.40 -36.83 -45.11
N LYS A 29 27.62 -35.83 -45.50
CA LYS A 29 27.53 -34.58 -44.69
C LYS A 29 26.38 -34.52 -43.70
N ARG A 30 25.37 -35.38 -43.81
CA ARG A 30 24.20 -35.41 -42.88
C ARG A 30 24.52 -36.08 -41.53
N HIS A 31 25.44 -37.08 -41.50
CA HIS A 31 25.82 -37.74 -40.23
C HIS A 31 26.70 -36.87 -39.34
N ALA A 32 27.61 -36.06 -39.92
CA ALA A 32 28.47 -35.20 -39.13
C ALA A 32 27.72 -34.03 -38.45
N LEU A 33 26.70 -33.47 -39.11
CA LEU A 33 25.85 -32.43 -38.53
C LEU A 33 24.98 -32.98 -37.40
N PHE A 34 24.44 -34.18 -37.54
CA PHE A 34 23.61 -34.83 -36.52
C PHE A 34 24.42 -35.16 -35.24
N CYS A 35 25.65 -35.65 -35.39
CA CYS A 35 26.56 -35.90 -34.27
C CYS A 35 26.95 -34.60 -33.52
N ASN A 36 27.17 -33.48 -34.23
CA ASN A 36 27.48 -32.23 -33.60
C ASN A 36 26.31 -31.61 -32.84
N HIS A 37 25.10 -31.71 -33.38
CA HIS A 37 23.89 -31.27 -32.66
C HIS A 37 23.58 -32.16 -31.45
N LEU A 38 23.80 -33.47 -31.54
CA LEU A 38 23.65 -34.37 -30.40
C LEU A 38 24.68 -34.12 -29.31
N ARG A 39 25.95 -33.84 -29.66
CA ARG A 39 27.01 -33.44 -28.70
C ARG A 39 26.71 -32.09 -28.05
N MET A 40 26.20 -31.10 -28.82
CA MET A 40 25.80 -29.81 -28.27
C MET A 40 24.60 -29.94 -27.34
N ALA A 41 23.60 -30.76 -27.71
CA ALA A 41 22.45 -31.04 -26.85
C ALA A 41 22.88 -31.72 -25.54
N LEU A 42 23.73 -32.72 -25.58
CA LEU A 42 24.26 -33.39 -24.39
C LEU A 42 25.10 -32.45 -23.51
N PHE A 43 25.85 -31.52 -24.12
CA PHE A 43 26.64 -30.50 -23.39
C PHE A 43 25.70 -29.49 -22.69
N VAL A 44 24.64 -29.05 -23.35
CA VAL A 44 23.62 -28.15 -22.76
C VAL A 44 22.85 -28.86 -21.65
N PHE A 45 22.45 -30.12 -21.83
CA PHE A 45 21.81 -30.90 -20.77
C PHE A 45 22.73 -31.19 -19.59
N GLY A 46 24.04 -31.43 -19.84
CA GLY A 46 25.07 -31.57 -18.80
C GLY A 46 25.29 -30.28 -18.00
N LEU A 47 25.31 -29.12 -18.67
CA LEU A 47 25.37 -27.81 -18.02
C LEU A 47 24.09 -27.51 -17.20
N MET A 48 22.91 -27.75 -17.75
CA MET A 48 21.67 -27.60 -17.00
C MET A 48 21.61 -28.52 -15.78
N GLY A 49 22.02 -29.79 -15.93
CA GLY A 49 22.09 -30.73 -14.81
C GLY A 49 23.07 -30.29 -13.71
N SER A 50 24.23 -29.71 -14.06
CA SER A 50 25.18 -29.18 -13.09
C SER A 50 24.66 -27.91 -12.39
N PHE A 51 23.93 -27.05 -13.07
CA PHE A 51 23.24 -25.91 -12.45
C PHE A 51 22.15 -26.36 -11.45
N PHE A 52 21.35 -27.39 -11.82
CA PHE A 52 20.35 -27.96 -10.89
C PHE A 52 20.99 -28.62 -9.67
N LEU A 53 22.13 -29.28 -9.83
CA LEU A 53 22.88 -29.88 -8.70
C LEU A 53 23.49 -28.80 -7.79
N LEU A 54 24.03 -27.71 -8.36
CA LEU A 54 24.54 -26.58 -7.58
C LEU A 54 23.44 -25.84 -6.82
N ASP A 55 22.28 -25.65 -7.45
CA ASP A 55 21.13 -25.01 -6.83
C ASP A 55 20.54 -25.88 -5.69
N SER A 56 20.48 -27.19 -5.89
CA SER A 56 20.07 -28.17 -4.87
C SER A 56 21.06 -28.23 -3.69
N LEU A 57 22.37 -28.16 -3.95
CA LEU A 57 23.41 -28.10 -2.92
C LEU A 57 23.34 -26.78 -2.13
N MET A 58 23.12 -25.65 -2.80
CA MET A 58 22.91 -24.36 -2.13
C MET A 58 21.67 -24.34 -1.27
N LEU A 59 20.55 -24.92 -1.73
CA LEU A 59 19.34 -25.08 -0.93
C LEU A 59 19.56 -25.98 0.29
N THR A 60 20.33 -27.05 0.15
CA THR A 60 20.66 -27.95 1.27
C THR A 60 21.56 -27.26 2.31
N VAL A 61 22.55 -26.50 1.88
CA VAL A 61 23.42 -25.71 2.76
C VAL A 61 22.63 -24.62 3.48
N ILE A 62 21.74 -23.90 2.79
CA ILE A 62 20.87 -22.89 3.41
C ILE A 62 19.90 -23.54 4.40
N HIS A 63 19.37 -24.72 4.08
CA HIS A 63 18.50 -25.48 5.00
C HIS A 63 19.26 -25.96 6.26
N HIS A 64 20.49 -26.40 6.11
CA HIS A 64 21.35 -26.82 7.24
C HIS A 64 21.73 -25.64 8.15
N PHE A 65 22.06 -24.47 7.57
CA PHE A 65 22.30 -23.23 8.33
C PHE A 65 21.07 -22.74 9.06
N ASN A 66 19.87 -22.91 8.49
CA ASN A 66 18.60 -22.53 9.12
C ASN A 66 18.18 -23.49 10.22
N LEU A 67 18.53 -24.78 10.14
CA LEU A 67 18.26 -25.77 11.22
C LEU A 67 19.16 -25.55 12.44
N HIS A 68 20.42 -25.15 12.26
CA HIS A 68 21.33 -24.85 13.38
C HIS A 68 20.95 -23.54 14.11
N ARG A 69 20.21 -22.63 13.47
CA ARG A 69 19.69 -21.38 14.06
C ARG A 69 18.35 -21.54 14.81
N ARG A 70 17.66 -22.68 14.65
CA ARG A 70 16.36 -22.95 15.30
C ARG A 70 16.44 -23.55 16.70
N GLY A 71 17.65 -23.83 17.21
CA GLY A 71 17.86 -24.49 18.52
C GLY A 71 17.76 -23.60 19.75
N SER A 72 17.50 -22.30 19.66
CA SER A 72 17.39 -21.44 20.83
C SER A 72 16.44 -20.25 20.63
N LEU A 73 15.16 -20.52 20.44
CA LEU A 73 14.12 -19.49 20.57
C LEU A 73 13.24 -19.81 21.79
N GLN A 74 13.87 -19.75 22.95
CA GLN A 74 13.17 -19.52 24.20
C GLN A 74 12.58 -18.10 24.21
N ARG A 75 11.31 -17.98 24.63
CA ARG A 75 10.59 -16.73 24.86
C ARG A 75 11.50 -15.69 25.53
N ARG A 76 12.02 -14.73 24.80
CA ARG A 76 12.60 -13.53 25.39
C ARG A 76 11.52 -12.47 25.52
N ARG A 77 10.88 -12.46 26.71
CA ARG A 77 10.27 -11.27 27.28
C ARG A 77 11.32 -10.17 27.19
N TRP A 78 10.96 -8.99 26.75
CA TRP A 78 11.82 -7.81 26.75
C TRP A 78 12.18 -7.46 28.20
N ILE A 79 13.24 -8.06 28.73
CA ILE A 79 13.86 -7.64 29.98
C ILE A 79 15.01 -6.75 29.56
N VAL A 80 14.85 -5.44 29.80
CA VAL A 80 15.94 -4.48 29.76
C VAL A 80 16.90 -4.85 30.90
N PRO A 81 18.20 -5.13 30.65
CA PRO A 81 19.16 -5.27 31.74
C PRO A 81 19.30 -3.92 32.45
N GLN A 82 18.93 -3.91 33.74
CA GLN A 82 19.26 -2.81 34.64
C GLN A 82 20.74 -2.93 35.03
N ASN A 83 21.65 -2.59 34.24
CA ASN A 83 23.04 -2.22 34.52
C ASN A 83 23.81 -2.25 33.19
N VAL A 84 23.69 -1.18 32.46
CA VAL A 84 24.76 -0.77 31.56
C VAL A 84 25.14 0.62 32.03
N GLU A 85 26.27 0.68 32.71
CA GLU A 85 27.01 1.93 32.93
C GLU A 85 27.07 2.70 31.62
N SER A 86 26.82 4.00 31.74
CA SER A 86 26.81 4.99 30.68
C SER A 86 28.13 5.00 29.90
N GLU A 87 28.29 4.15 28.90
CA GLU A 87 29.20 4.48 27.82
C GLU A 87 28.52 5.57 26.97
N ILE A 88 28.93 6.80 27.24
CA ILE A 88 28.68 7.95 26.35
C ILE A 88 29.21 7.54 24.98
N PRO A 89 28.38 7.51 23.93
CA PRO A 89 28.86 7.22 22.59
C PRO A 89 29.89 8.27 22.22
N THR A 90 31.10 7.85 21.86
CA THR A 90 32.12 8.74 21.31
C THR A 90 31.54 9.51 20.11
N GLU A 91 31.95 10.75 19.90
CA GLU A 91 31.44 11.68 18.88
C GLU A 91 31.32 11.05 17.48
N GLU A 92 32.20 10.13 17.13
CA GLU A 92 32.22 9.39 15.87
C GLU A 92 31.03 8.41 15.69
N ARG A 93 30.43 7.91 16.80
CA ARG A 93 29.25 7.05 16.78
C ARG A 93 27.94 7.86 16.83
N ALA A 94 28.00 9.08 17.37
CA ALA A 94 26.88 10.01 17.40
C ALA A 94 26.58 10.62 16.01
N GLU A 95 27.60 10.75 15.14
CA GLU A 95 27.42 11.23 13.76
C GLU A 95 26.60 10.26 12.88
N LYS A 96 26.53 8.98 13.24
CA LYS A 96 25.76 7.96 12.51
C LYS A 96 24.28 7.88 12.83
N ILE A 97 23.79 8.63 13.81
CA ILE A 97 22.38 8.67 14.18
C ILE A 97 21.78 9.96 13.64
N MET A 98 20.85 9.82 12.68
CA MET A 98 20.09 10.97 12.18
C MET A 98 19.43 11.71 13.34
N TYR A 99 19.67 13.02 13.42
CA TYR A 99 19.04 13.89 14.43
C TYR A 99 19.34 13.56 15.89
N ALA A 100 20.54 13.06 16.21
CA ALA A 100 20.94 12.66 17.57
C ALA A 100 20.64 13.75 18.62
N ARG A 101 20.92 15.03 18.32
CA ARG A 101 20.61 16.15 19.22
C ARG A 101 19.11 16.28 19.50
N LEU A 102 18.25 16.20 18.48
CA LEU A 102 16.79 16.30 18.67
C LEU A 102 16.25 15.10 19.44
N LEU A 103 16.81 13.89 19.21
CA LEU A 103 16.47 12.70 20.00
C LEU A 103 16.86 12.86 21.46
N ALA A 104 18.04 13.42 21.76
CA ALA A 104 18.46 13.71 23.12
C ALA A 104 17.53 14.74 23.81
N LEU A 105 17.14 15.80 23.11
CA LEU A 105 16.17 16.78 23.61
C LEU A 105 14.79 16.17 23.83
N ALA A 106 14.34 15.29 22.93
CA ALA A 106 13.09 14.56 23.09
C ALA A 106 13.12 13.65 24.31
N SER A 107 14.21 12.91 24.51
CA SER A 107 14.42 12.04 25.67
C SER A 107 14.43 12.84 26.98
N ALA A 108 15.15 13.97 27.03
CA ALA A 108 15.17 14.87 28.19
C ALA A 108 13.77 15.41 28.51
N ALA A 109 12.99 15.78 27.50
CA ALA A 109 11.63 16.29 27.68
C ALA A 109 10.67 15.22 28.25
N ILE A 110 10.82 13.97 27.82
CA ILE A 110 10.07 12.83 28.39
C ILE A 110 10.48 12.61 29.85
N SER A 111 11.78 12.60 30.15
CA SER A 111 12.31 12.31 31.49
C SER A 111 11.91 13.39 32.52
N LYS A 112 11.80 14.65 32.09
CA LYS A 112 11.39 15.78 32.95
C LYS A 112 9.88 15.86 33.19
N ASN A 113 9.08 14.88 32.73
CA ASN A 113 7.61 14.94 32.76
C ASN A 113 7.01 16.21 32.14
N GLU A 114 7.75 16.91 31.27
CA GLU A 114 7.22 18.03 30.49
C GLU A 114 6.17 17.60 29.46
N ILE A 115 6.09 16.28 29.25
CA ILE A 115 5.16 15.63 28.34
C ILE A 115 4.17 14.86 29.19
N HIS A 116 3.00 15.45 29.38
CA HIS A 116 1.87 14.72 29.94
C HIS A 116 1.32 13.78 28.87
N ASP A 117 1.33 12.48 29.12
CA ASP A 117 0.74 11.46 28.25
C ASP A 117 -0.74 11.76 28.03
N SER A 118 -1.05 12.41 26.95
CA SER A 118 -2.42 12.78 26.67
C SER A 118 -2.78 12.49 25.21
N ILE A 119 -3.16 11.23 24.97
CA ILE A 119 -4.06 10.93 23.85
C ILE A 119 -5.31 11.82 23.94
N GLU A 120 -5.70 12.26 25.13
CA GLU A 120 -6.85 13.14 25.39
C GLU A 120 -6.65 14.57 24.91
N ARG A 121 -5.48 15.19 25.15
CA ARG A 121 -5.20 16.58 24.73
C ARG A 121 -5.11 16.78 23.23
N PHE A 122 -4.87 15.74 22.46
CA PHE A 122 -4.87 15.85 21.01
C PHE A 122 -6.28 16.11 20.44
N ASN A 123 -7.31 15.82 21.22
CA ASN A 123 -8.72 16.05 20.88
C ASN A 123 -9.22 17.47 21.23
N GLU A 124 -8.52 18.21 22.10
CA GLU A 124 -9.00 19.51 22.59
C GLU A 124 -9.11 20.64 21.54
N PRO A 125 -8.24 20.76 20.52
CA PRO A 125 -8.37 21.85 19.55
C PRO A 125 -9.40 21.60 18.45
N TYR A 126 -10.06 20.43 18.40
CA TYR A 126 -10.91 20.00 17.28
C TYR A 126 -12.41 20.09 17.53
N ASN A 127 -12.85 20.96 18.42
CA ASN A 127 -14.29 21.29 18.55
C ASN A 127 -14.88 22.02 17.32
N GLN A 128 -14.24 21.97 16.16
CA GLN A 128 -14.91 22.28 14.90
C GLN A 128 -15.77 21.09 14.51
N THR A 129 -16.99 21.06 15.02
CA THR A 129 -18.02 20.15 14.55
C THR A 129 -18.17 20.31 13.04
N SER A 130 -17.72 19.33 12.30
CA SER A 130 -17.91 19.30 10.86
C SER A 130 -19.38 19.09 10.58
N SER A 131 -19.93 19.89 9.68
CA SER A 131 -21.26 19.69 9.13
C SER A 131 -21.33 18.54 8.10
N TRP A 132 -20.21 17.81 7.86
CA TRP A 132 -20.17 16.71 6.90
C TRP A 132 -20.56 15.38 7.53
N ARG A 133 -21.54 14.69 6.90
CA ARG A 133 -22.01 13.35 7.28
C ARG A 133 -22.09 12.45 6.06
N PRO A 134 -22.01 11.10 6.19
CA PRO A 134 -22.28 10.19 5.08
C PRO A 134 -23.62 10.51 4.42
N CYS A 135 -23.66 10.58 3.09
CA CYS A 135 -24.90 10.86 2.37
C CYS A 135 -25.89 9.68 2.45
N SER A 136 -25.42 8.47 2.77
CA SER A 136 -26.24 7.28 3.00
C SER A 136 -27.22 7.42 4.18
N ASP A 137 -26.94 8.32 5.12
CA ASP A 137 -27.85 8.60 6.24
C ASP A 137 -29.18 9.27 5.79
N ARG A 138 -29.33 9.55 4.48
CA ARG A 138 -30.55 10.07 3.83
C ARG A 138 -31.18 9.05 2.89
N GLU A 139 -31.36 7.83 3.30
CA GLU A 139 -32.06 6.84 2.48
C GLU A 139 -33.55 7.15 2.45
N ASN A 140 -34.04 7.79 1.37
CA ASN A 140 -35.42 7.57 0.87
C ASN A 140 -35.73 8.21 -0.49
N GLN A 141 -34.82 8.73 -1.28
CA GLN A 141 -35.15 9.25 -2.62
C GLN A 141 -34.08 8.96 -3.65
N ILE A 142 -34.25 7.92 -4.45
CA ILE A 142 -33.47 7.66 -5.67
C ILE A 142 -34.43 7.33 -6.82
N PRO A 143 -34.38 8.05 -7.96
CA PRO A 143 -35.06 7.65 -9.19
C PRO A 143 -34.36 6.46 -9.85
N GLN A 144 -35.14 5.47 -10.27
CA GLN A 144 -34.68 4.30 -11.00
C GLN A 144 -34.55 4.58 -12.49
N GLY A 145 -33.40 4.28 -13.08
CA GLY A 145 -33.22 4.22 -14.54
C GLY A 145 -32.29 3.05 -14.89
N ARG A 146 -32.80 2.06 -15.62
CA ARG A 146 -32.07 0.86 -16.05
C ARG A 146 -31.80 0.85 -17.54
N THR A 147 -30.59 0.49 -17.93
CA THR A 147 -30.28 -0.19 -19.21
C THR A 147 -28.97 -0.99 -19.08
N ARG A 148 -28.85 -2.18 -19.71
CA ARG A 148 -27.83 -3.21 -19.44
C ARG A 148 -26.85 -3.40 -20.57
N THR A 149 -25.52 -3.54 -20.28
CA THR A 149 -24.47 -4.14 -21.13
C THR A 149 -23.20 -4.56 -20.37
N ARG A 150 -22.26 -5.35 -20.95
CA ARG A 150 -21.27 -6.23 -20.31
C ARG A 150 -19.84 -5.68 -20.18
N SER A 151 -19.00 -6.12 -19.19
CA SER A 151 -17.70 -5.49 -18.91
C SER A 151 -16.59 -6.28 -18.21
N GLY A 152 -15.47 -5.65 -17.96
CA GLY A 152 -14.16 -6.03 -17.52
C GLY A 152 -13.60 -5.44 -16.21
N TYR A 153 -12.33 -5.70 -15.90
CA TYR A 153 -11.66 -5.55 -14.59
C TYR A 153 -10.95 -4.21 -14.37
N ILE A 154 -11.16 -3.53 -13.22
CA ILE A 154 -10.34 -2.42 -12.70
C ILE A 154 -10.38 -2.45 -11.17
N LEU A 155 -9.43 -1.79 -10.46
CA LEU A 155 -9.50 -1.61 -9.00
C LEU A 155 -10.94 -1.46 -8.54
N VAL A 156 -11.36 -2.31 -7.62
CA VAL A 156 -12.76 -2.66 -7.35
C VAL A 156 -13.74 -1.49 -7.46
N CYS A 157 -13.53 -0.40 -6.76
CA CYS A 157 -14.48 0.73 -6.78
C CYS A 157 -14.46 1.55 -8.09
N ASN A 158 -13.32 1.58 -8.79
CA ASN A 158 -13.25 2.19 -10.11
C ASN A 158 -13.89 1.27 -11.15
N ALA A 159 -13.70 -0.04 -11.04
CA ALA A 159 -14.34 -1.04 -11.90
C ALA A 159 -15.87 -0.97 -11.79
N VAL A 160 -16.40 -0.89 -10.58
CA VAL A 160 -17.83 -0.70 -10.33
C VAL A 160 -18.34 0.56 -11.03
N ALA A 161 -17.63 1.69 -10.89
CA ALA A 161 -18.04 2.94 -11.53
C ALA A 161 -17.93 2.89 -13.06
N VAL A 162 -16.91 2.22 -13.61
CA VAL A 162 -16.76 2.05 -15.07
C VAL A 162 -17.83 1.10 -15.61
N ALA A 163 -18.13 0.00 -14.92
CA ALA A 163 -19.21 -0.91 -15.30
C ALA A 163 -20.57 -0.19 -15.34
N ALA A 164 -20.85 0.64 -14.33
CA ALA A 164 -22.05 1.47 -14.31
C ALA A 164 -22.07 2.52 -15.46
N LEU A 165 -20.93 3.18 -15.72
CA LEU A 165 -20.78 4.15 -16.81
C LEU A 165 -21.02 3.50 -18.17
N LEU A 166 -20.49 2.28 -18.40
CA LEU A 166 -20.63 1.53 -19.64
C LEU A 166 -21.94 0.73 -19.70
N ASN A 167 -22.73 0.77 -18.64
CA ASN A 167 -23.95 0.00 -18.47
C ASN A 167 -23.71 -1.50 -18.71
N ALA A 168 -22.77 -2.08 -17.99
CA ALA A 168 -22.15 -3.35 -18.30
C ALA A 168 -22.13 -4.29 -17.08
N TYR A 169 -22.14 -5.60 -17.30
CA TYR A 169 -21.86 -6.57 -16.24
C TYR A 169 -20.42 -6.45 -15.76
N LEU A 170 -20.23 -6.42 -14.46
CA LEU A 170 -18.93 -6.51 -13.82
C LEU A 170 -18.65 -7.99 -13.45
N VAL A 171 -17.54 -8.54 -13.92
CA VAL A 171 -17.03 -9.80 -13.37
C VAL A 171 -16.22 -9.47 -12.11
N ILE A 172 -16.36 -10.27 -11.04
CA ILE A 172 -15.57 -10.08 -9.81
C ILE A 172 -14.08 -10.01 -10.17
N PRO A 173 -13.35 -8.96 -9.72
CA PRO A 173 -11.95 -8.75 -10.06
C PRO A 173 -11.04 -9.90 -9.61
N LYS A 174 -10.18 -10.39 -10.49
CA LYS A 174 -9.05 -11.24 -10.11
C LYS A 174 -7.83 -10.38 -9.81
N PHE A 175 -7.21 -10.61 -8.66
CA PHE A 175 -6.01 -9.88 -8.29
C PHE A 175 -4.78 -10.51 -8.92
N LEU A 176 -3.94 -9.66 -9.53
CA LEU A 176 -2.71 -10.12 -10.16
C LEU A 176 -1.65 -10.43 -9.09
N TYR A 177 -0.93 -11.53 -9.32
CA TYR A 177 0.24 -11.84 -8.50
C TYR A 177 1.28 -10.73 -8.62
N SER A 178 1.75 -10.22 -7.49
CA SER A 178 2.85 -9.26 -7.42
C SER A 178 4.13 -9.95 -6.98
N SER A 179 5.20 -9.85 -7.77
CA SER A 179 6.53 -10.36 -7.41
C SER A 179 7.12 -9.67 -6.17
N VAL A 180 6.69 -8.44 -5.89
CA VAL A 180 7.10 -7.67 -4.70
C VAL A 180 6.36 -8.16 -3.45
N TRP A 181 5.05 -8.30 -3.53
CA TRP A 181 4.21 -8.66 -2.38
C TRP A 181 4.04 -10.16 -2.20
N LYS A 182 4.30 -10.96 -3.23
CA LYS A 182 4.20 -12.43 -3.26
C LYS A 182 2.86 -12.93 -2.71
N ASP A 183 1.78 -12.24 -3.04
CA ASP A 183 0.43 -12.52 -2.55
C ASP A 183 -0.44 -13.13 -3.64
N THR A 184 -1.08 -14.24 -3.33
CA THR A 184 -1.99 -14.97 -4.22
C THR A 184 -3.45 -14.79 -3.84
N SER A 185 -3.75 -13.99 -2.81
CA SER A 185 -5.14 -13.74 -2.38
C SER A 185 -5.99 -13.21 -3.52
N GLN A 186 -7.20 -13.74 -3.64
CA GLN A 186 -8.22 -13.27 -4.55
C GLN A 186 -9.26 -12.43 -3.81
N PHE A 187 -10.23 -11.89 -4.54
CA PHE A 187 -11.27 -11.03 -3.97
C PHE A 187 -12.01 -11.71 -2.82
N GLY A 188 -12.45 -12.96 -3.01
CA GLY A 188 -13.19 -13.76 -2.01
C GLY A 188 -12.38 -14.16 -0.78
N ASP A 189 -11.03 -14.09 -0.85
CA ASP A 189 -10.17 -14.34 0.31
C ASP A 189 -10.11 -13.14 1.28
N ILE A 190 -10.51 -11.96 0.80
CA ILE A 190 -10.44 -10.70 1.55
C ILE A 190 -11.83 -10.15 1.82
N TYR A 191 -12.72 -10.15 0.83
CA TYR A 191 -14.05 -9.55 0.89
C TYR A 191 -15.17 -10.58 0.68
N GLN A 192 -16.31 -10.35 1.32
CA GLN A 192 -17.52 -11.17 1.18
C GLN A 192 -18.17 -10.94 -0.19
N GLU A 193 -17.98 -11.88 -1.13
CA GLU A 193 -18.49 -11.75 -2.51
C GLU A 193 -20.01 -11.61 -2.58
N ASP A 194 -20.74 -12.49 -1.90
CA ASP A 194 -22.20 -12.48 -1.94
C ASP A 194 -22.79 -11.20 -1.33
N PHE A 195 -22.16 -10.69 -0.26
CA PHE A 195 -22.53 -9.40 0.31
C PHE A 195 -22.24 -8.26 -0.68
N PHE A 196 -21.06 -8.24 -1.29
CA PHE A 196 -20.66 -7.24 -2.28
C PHE A 196 -21.64 -7.18 -3.46
N MET A 197 -21.96 -8.35 -4.03
CA MET A 197 -22.90 -8.47 -5.15
C MET A 197 -24.31 -8.03 -4.74
N SER A 198 -24.81 -8.50 -3.62
CA SER A 198 -26.16 -8.17 -3.14
C SER A 198 -26.32 -6.68 -2.80
N TYR A 199 -25.27 -6.07 -2.20
CA TYR A 199 -25.29 -4.67 -1.79
C TYR A 199 -25.30 -3.70 -2.98
N LEU A 200 -24.63 -4.07 -4.08
CA LEU A 200 -24.53 -3.26 -5.30
C LEU A 200 -25.53 -3.64 -6.40
N LYS A 201 -26.38 -4.63 -6.19
CA LYS A 201 -27.30 -5.18 -7.22
C LYS A 201 -28.22 -4.15 -7.91
N ASN A 202 -28.52 -3.05 -7.21
CA ASN A 202 -29.36 -1.98 -7.75
C ASN A 202 -28.58 -0.96 -8.59
N ASP A 203 -27.26 -0.98 -8.51
CA ASP A 203 -26.38 -0.02 -9.18
C ASP A 203 -25.62 -0.66 -10.35
N VAL A 204 -25.15 -1.91 -10.17
CA VAL A 204 -24.36 -2.64 -11.19
C VAL A 204 -24.69 -4.13 -11.10
N ASP A 205 -24.92 -4.75 -12.24
CA ASP A 205 -25.03 -6.21 -12.31
C ASP A 205 -23.62 -6.83 -12.20
N ILE A 206 -23.42 -7.65 -11.17
CA ILE A 206 -22.11 -8.29 -10.89
C ILE A 206 -22.27 -9.81 -11.03
N VAL A 207 -21.31 -10.44 -11.70
CA VAL A 207 -21.23 -11.90 -11.89
C VAL A 207 -19.90 -12.44 -11.38
N LYS A 208 -19.89 -13.70 -10.90
CA LYS A 208 -18.65 -14.32 -10.40
C LYS A 208 -17.71 -14.68 -11.54
N GLU A 209 -18.25 -15.16 -12.68
CA GLU A 209 -17.49 -15.61 -13.82
C GLU A 209 -18.10 -15.15 -15.14
N LEU A 210 -17.28 -15.12 -16.18
CA LEU A 210 -17.76 -14.90 -17.55
C LEU A 210 -18.66 -16.06 -18.01
N PRO A 211 -19.70 -15.80 -18.83
CA PRO A 211 -20.41 -16.85 -19.54
C PRO A 211 -19.46 -17.73 -20.37
N SER A 212 -19.77 -19.02 -20.46
CA SER A 212 -18.88 -20.04 -21.10
C SER A 212 -18.44 -19.66 -22.52
N HIS A 213 -19.34 -19.08 -23.32
CA HIS A 213 -19.03 -18.64 -24.70
C HIS A 213 -18.04 -17.47 -24.76
N LEU A 214 -17.84 -16.71 -23.67
CA LEU A 214 -16.84 -15.64 -23.59
C LEU A 214 -15.54 -16.09 -22.92
N GLN A 215 -15.57 -17.20 -22.15
CA GLN A 215 -14.37 -17.75 -21.51
C GLN A 215 -13.37 -18.33 -22.51
N SER A 216 -13.86 -18.85 -23.66
CA SER A 216 -13.03 -19.43 -24.71
C SER A 216 -12.43 -18.42 -25.68
N LEU A 217 -12.76 -17.13 -25.56
CA LEU A 217 -12.24 -16.10 -26.44
C LEU A 217 -10.79 -15.75 -26.10
N ASP A 218 -9.96 -15.67 -27.12
CA ASP A 218 -8.63 -15.05 -27.00
C ASP A 218 -8.81 -13.53 -26.96
N ILE A 219 -8.78 -12.99 -25.73
CA ILE A 219 -9.03 -11.57 -25.43
C ILE A 219 -8.02 -10.65 -26.12
N GLU A 220 -6.78 -11.10 -26.28
CA GLU A 220 -5.72 -10.32 -26.94
C GLU A 220 -5.91 -10.34 -28.46
N ALA A 221 -6.18 -11.50 -29.06
CA ALA A 221 -6.38 -11.64 -30.50
C ALA A 221 -7.59 -10.86 -31.01
N ILE A 222 -8.68 -10.75 -30.24
CA ILE A 222 -9.86 -9.93 -30.60
C ILE A 222 -9.69 -8.44 -30.29
N GLY A 223 -8.54 -8.01 -29.74
CA GLY A 223 -8.25 -6.61 -29.38
C GLY A 223 -9.06 -6.09 -28.18
N SER A 224 -9.51 -6.98 -27.30
CA SER A 224 -10.29 -6.63 -26.09
C SER A 224 -9.44 -6.53 -24.82
N LEU A 225 -8.13 -6.76 -24.90
CA LEU A 225 -7.19 -6.55 -23.81
C LEU A 225 -6.79 -5.06 -23.76
N ILE A 226 -7.09 -4.39 -22.65
CA ILE A 226 -6.74 -3.00 -22.42
C ILE A 226 -5.72 -2.94 -21.28
N THR A 227 -4.56 -2.36 -21.58
CA THR A 227 -3.41 -2.26 -20.66
C THR A 227 -3.24 -0.84 -20.12
N ASP A 228 -2.27 -0.68 -19.22
CA ASP A 228 -1.87 0.63 -18.69
C ASP A 228 -1.32 1.59 -19.77
N ASN A 229 -0.93 1.09 -20.95
CA ASN A 229 -0.48 1.89 -22.08
C ASN A 229 -1.64 2.47 -22.87
N ASP A 230 -2.78 1.78 -22.90
CA ASP A 230 -3.93 2.14 -23.72
C ASP A 230 -4.80 3.22 -23.06
N ILE A 231 -4.87 3.23 -21.72
CA ILE A 231 -5.62 4.23 -20.96
C ILE A 231 -4.68 5.06 -20.10
N ARG A 232 -4.71 6.37 -20.29
CA ARG A 232 -3.95 7.31 -19.45
C ARG A 232 -4.47 7.29 -18.00
N LYS A 233 -3.56 7.54 -17.08
CA LYS A 233 -3.93 7.73 -15.66
C LYS A 233 -4.93 8.89 -15.54
N GLU A 234 -5.96 8.69 -14.73
CA GLU A 234 -7.02 9.71 -14.49
C GLU A 234 -7.76 10.10 -15.78
N SER A 235 -8.07 9.12 -16.64
CA SER A 235 -8.90 9.31 -17.83
C SER A 235 -10.34 9.66 -17.47
N THR A 236 -10.95 10.55 -18.26
CA THR A 236 -12.31 11.04 -18.04
C THR A 236 -13.37 10.00 -18.44
N PRO A 237 -14.62 10.13 -17.97
CA PRO A 237 -15.72 9.26 -18.41
C PRO A 237 -15.90 9.23 -19.93
N GLU A 238 -15.75 10.38 -20.59
CA GLU A 238 -15.89 10.51 -22.06
C GLU A 238 -14.88 9.63 -22.79
N TYR A 239 -13.65 9.51 -22.26
CA TYR A 239 -12.63 8.63 -22.83
C TYR A 239 -13.08 7.17 -22.82
N PHE A 240 -13.65 6.70 -21.71
CA PHE A 240 -14.18 5.34 -21.63
C PHE A 240 -15.34 5.11 -22.60
N LEU A 241 -16.22 6.09 -22.79
CA LEU A 241 -17.32 6.00 -23.74
C LEU A 241 -16.84 6.01 -25.20
N GLN A 242 -15.78 6.73 -25.51
CA GLN A 242 -15.27 6.86 -26.89
C GLN A 242 -14.35 5.69 -27.27
N VAL A 243 -13.57 5.15 -26.35
CA VAL A 243 -12.54 4.15 -26.64
C VAL A 243 -12.95 2.75 -26.21
N VAL A 244 -13.47 2.60 -24.98
CA VAL A 244 -13.75 1.30 -24.38
C VAL A 244 -15.13 0.76 -24.79
N PHE A 245 -16.13 1.62 -24.79
CA PHE A 245 -17.51 1.23 -25.11
C PHE A 245 -17.68 0.64 -26.51
N PRO A 246 -17.08 1.19 -27.58
CA PRO A 246 -17.16 0.57 -28.91
C PRO A 246 -16.53 -0.83 -28.96
N LEU A 247 -15.41 -1.06 -28.26
CA LEU A 247 -14.79 -2.38 -28.15
C LEU A 247 -15.70 -3.37 -27.43
N LEU A 248 -16.33 -2.91 -26.35
CA LEU A 248 -17.29 -3.73 -25.62
C LEU A 248 -18.51 -4.11 -26.47
N LEU A 249 -19.04 -3.17 -27.25
CA LEU A 249 -20.16 -3.45 -28.18
C LEU A 249 -19.76 -4.43 -29.29
N LYS A 250 -18.56 -4.27 -29.84
CA LYS A 250 -18.05 -5.11 -30.92
C LYS A 250 -17.78 -6.54 -30.47
N ASN A 251 -17.08 -6.71 -29.34
CA ASN A 251 -16.49 -7.99 -28.92
C ASN A 251 -17.26 -8.63 -27.77
N GLY A 252 -18.25 -7.97 -27.17
CA GLY A 252 -19.04 -8.44 -26.04
C GLY A 252 -18.30 -8.50 -24.70
N VAL A 253 -16.97 -8.32 -24.70
CA VAL A 253 -16.12 -8.39 -23.51
C VAL A 253 -14.92 -7.46 -23.65
N VAL A 254 -14.49 -6.88 -22.54
CA VAL A 254 -13.25 -6.10 -22.42
C VAL A 254 -12.54 -6.52 -21.13
N HIS A 255 -11.25 -6.80 -21.24
CA HIS A 255 -10.39 -7.14 -20.11
C HIS A 255 -9.40 -6.01 -19.85
N PHE A 256 -9.48 -5.41 -18.67
CA PHE A 256 -8.51 -4.42 -18.22
C PHE A 256 -7.39 -5.11 -17.45
N TYR A 257 -6.15 -4.95 -17.89
CA TYR A 257 -4.97 -5.56 -17.30
C TYR A 257 -4.04 -4.50 -16.69
N GLY A 258 -3.67 -4.66 -15.42
CA GLY A 258 -2.66 -3.82 -14.77
C GLY A 258 -3.13 -2.50 -14.17
N PHE A 259 -4.42 -2.20 -14.16
CA PHE A 259 -4.90 -0.87 -13.77
C PHE A 259 -4.89 -0.57 -12.28
N GLY A 260 -4.17 0.50 -11.91
CA GLY A 260 -4.35 1.20 -10.65
C GLY A 260 -5.54 2.18 -10.68
N ASN A 261 -5.31 3.48 -10.67
CA ASN A 261 -6.34 4.54 -10.65
C ASN A 261 -6.50 5.16 -12.04
N ARG A 262 -7.19 4.51 -12.98
CA ARG A 262 -7.31 5.02 -14.34
C ARG A 262 -8.49 5.96 -14.54
N LEU A 263 -9.67 5.69 -13.95
CA LEU A 263 -10.80 6.59 -14.02
C LEU A 263 -10.56 7.83 -13.13
N ALA A 264 -10.64 9.01 -13.70
CA ALA A 264 -10.47 10.29 -13.01
C ALA A 264 -11.43 10.46 -11.83
N PHE A 265 -11.01 11.24 -10.83
CA PHE A 265 -11.89 11.63 -9.73
C PHE A 265 -12.77 12.83 -10.09
N ASP A 266 -12.34 13.63 -11.04
CA ASP A 266 -13.06 14.82 -11.53
C ASP A 266 -12.64 15.18 -12.97
N PRO A 267 -13.56 15.60 -13.81
CA PRO A 267 -15.01 15.59 -13.57
C PRO A 267 -15.57 14.15 -13.58
N LEU A 268 -16.52 13.88 -12.74
CA LEU A 268 -17.26 12.61 -12.72
C LEU A 268 -18.73 12.91 -12.42
N PRO A 269 -19.71 12.28 -13.12
CA PRO A 269 -21.12 12.36 -12.77
C PRO A 269 -21.37 12.06 -11.30
N TRP A 270 -22.29 12.77 -10.69
CA TRP A 270 -22.57 12.67 -9.24
C TRP A 270 -22.94 11.25 -8.80
N ASP A 271 -23.74 10.55 -9.62
CA ASP A 271 -24.19 9.19 -9.33
C ASP A 271 -23.02 8.20 -9.32
N LEU A 272 -22.09 8.32 -10.27
CA LEU A 272 -20.88 7.49 -10.31
C LEU A 272 -19.96 7.80 -9.13
N GLN A 273 -19.88 9.05 -8.71
CA GLN A 273 -19.12 9.44 -7.53
C GLN A 273 -19.74 8.84 -6.25
N LYS A 274 -21.08 8.90 -6.13
CA LYS A 274 -21.83 8.27 -5.04
C LYS A 274 -21.60 6.75 -5.03
N LEU A 275 -21.67 6.12 -6.20
CA LEU A 275 -21.43 4.68 -6.35
C LEU A 275 -20.02 4.27 -5.91
N ARG A 276 -18.98 5.04 -6.28
CA ARG A 276 -17.63 4.81 -5.79
C ARG A 276 -17.55 4.84 -4.27
N CYS A 277 -18.20 5.81 -3.64
CA CYS A 277 -18.23 5.93 -2.19
C CYS A 277 -19.00 4.80 -1.54
N LYS A 278 -20.17 4.46 -2.08
CA LYS A 278 -20.96 3.31 -1.66
C LYS A 278 -20.16 2.02 -1.71
N CYS A 279 -19.43 1.80 -2.82
CA CYS A 279 -18.55 0.65 -2.96
C CYS A 279 -17.45 0.62 -1.89
N ASN A 280 -16.67 1.72 -1.75
CA ASN A 280 -15.50 1.75 -0.88
C ASN A 280 -15.84 1.67 0.61
N PHE A 281 -16.90 2.35 1.04
CA PHE A 281 -17.18 2.50 2.47
C PHE A 281 -18.23 1.52 2.99
N HIS A 282 -19.02 0.87 2.13
CA HIS A 282 -20.10 -0.01 2.55
C HIS A 282 -20.09 -1.39 1.92
N ALA A 283 -19.78 -1.52 0.62
CA ALA A 283 -19.87 -2.81 -0.08
C ALA A 283 -18.66 -3.72 0.18
N LEU A 284 -17.46 -3.16 0.41
CA LEU A 284 -16.25 -3.91 0.70
C LEU A 284 -16.21 -4.32 2.18
N LYS A 285 -16.82 -5.45 2.49
CA LYS A 285 -16.85 -6.04 3.83
C LYS A 285 -15.88 -7.19 3.91
N TYR A 286 -15.00 -7.20 4.92
CA TYR A 286 -14.04 -8.28 5.12
C TYR A 286 -14.74 -9.63 5.37
N VAL A 287 -14.11 -10.71 4.93
CA VAL A 287 -14.57 -12.08 5.22
C VAL A 287 -14.58 -12.35 6.73
N PRO A 288 -15.45 -13.25 7.23
CA PRO A 288 -15.59 -13.53 8.67
C PRO A 288 -14.28 -13.81 9.36
N ARG A 289 -13.41 -14.62 8.76
CA ARG A 289 -12.09 -14.96 9.31
C ARG A 289 -11.19 -13.75 9.59
N ILE A 290 -11.18 -12.75 8.69
CA ILE A 290 -10.43 -11.50 8.89
C ILE A 290 -11.09 -10.67 9.99
N GLN A 291 -12.43 -10.63 10.05
CA GLN A 291 -13.17 -9.91 11.08
C GLN A 291 -12.95 -10.51 12.48
N GLU A 292 -12.96 -11.83 12.59
CA GLU A 292 -12.73 -12.55 13.84
C GLU A 292 -11.33 -12.29 14.41
N ILE A 293 -10.29 -12.47 13.60
CA ILE A 293 -8.92 -12.23 14.03
C ILE A 293 -8.65 -10.74 14.24
N GLY A 294 -9.23 -9.87 13.41
CA GLY A 294 -9.19 -8.42 13.62
C GLY A 294 -9.85 -7.99 14.93
N SER A 295 -11.00 -8.58 15.28
CA SER A 295 -11.68 -8.37 16.56
C SER A 295 -10.82 -8.81 17.75
N LEU A 296 -10.21 -10.00 17.64
CA LEU A 296 -9.30 -10.52 18.65
C LEU A 296 -8.08 -9.61 18.84
N LEU A 297 -7.50 -9.14 17.74
CA LEU A 297 -6.37 -8.20 17.74
C LEU A 297 -6.73 -6.91 18.49
N VAL A 298 -7.82 -6.24 18.10
CA VAL A 298 -8.26 -4.98 18.73
C VAL A 298 -8.56 -5.16 20.21
N ARG A 299 -9.26 -6.24 20.60
CA ARG A 299 -9.56 -6.56 21.98
C ARG A 299 -8.30 -6.74 22.83
N ARG A 300 -7.30 -7.47 22.31
CA ARG A 300 -6.02 -7.68 23.03
C ARG A 300 -5.20 -6.41 23.13
N ILE A 301 -5.21 -5.55 22.10
CA ILE A 301 -4.56 -4.23 22.17
C ILE A 301 -5.17 -3.39 23.27
N ARG A 302 -6.50 -3.33 23.36
CA ARG A 302 -7.21 -2.52 24.36
C ARG A 302 -7.20 -3.14 25.76
N LYS A 303 -6.79 -4.40 25.89
CA LYS A 303 -6.74 -5.19 27.14
C LYS A 303 -8.09 -5.34 27.85
N HIS A 304 -9.19 -4.93 27.24
CA HIS A 304 -10.54 -5.02 27.81
C HIS A 304 -11.62 -5.20 26.73
N ASN A 305 -12.76 -5.72 27.17
CA ASN A 305 -14.02 -5.67 26.44
C ASN A 305 -14.60 -4.25 26.51
N SER A 306 -14.04 -3.33 25.75
CA SER A 306 -14.52 -1.94 25.70
C SER A 306 -15.83 -1.84 24.94
N SER A 307 -16.65 -0.85 25.33
CA SER A 307 -17.82 -0.44 24.58
C SER A 307 -17.48 -0.23 23.11
N LEU A 308 -18.34 -0.74 22.23
CA LEU A 308 -18.23 -0.56 20.78
C LEU A 308 -18.18 0.92 20.42
N ASN A 309 -17.12 1.29 19.73
CA ASN A 309 -17.04 2.56 19.05
C ASN A 309 -17.70 2.38 17.64
N MET A 310 -18.25 3.43 17.07
CA MET A 310 -18.88 3.37 15.73
C MET A 310 -17.95 2.78 14.66
N LEU A 311 -16.65 3.01 14.78
CA LEU A 311 -15.64 2.45 13.86
C LEU A 311 -15.50 0.93 14.02
N ASP A 312 -15.64 0.43 15.24
CA ASP A 312 -15.56 -1.00 15.55
C ASP A 312 -16.77 -1.75 14.99
N GLU A 313 -17.98 -1.22 15.25
CA GLU A 313 -19.23 -1.84 14.82
C GLU A 313 -19.26 -2.06 13.30
N HIS A 314 -18.86 -1.06 12.55
CA HIS A 314 -18.87 -1.12 11.09
C HIS A 314 -17.86 -2.12 10.51
N LEU A 315 -16.64 -2.21 11.10
CA LEU A 315 -15.60 -3.12 10.63
C LEU A 315 -15.76 -4.55 11.13
N LEU A 316 -16.14 -4.72 12.38
CA LEU A 316 -16.08 -5.99 13.08
C LEU A 316 -17.47 -6.63 13.25
N GLY A 317 -18.52 -5.81 13.24
CA GLY A 317 -19.91 -6.26 13.29
C GLY A 317 -20.18 -7.25 14.45
N LYS A 318 -20.88 -8.35 14.15
CA LYS A 318 -21.23 -9.41 15.12
C LYS A 318 -20.04 -10.14 15.73
N HIS A 319 -18.83 -10.00 15.19
CA HIS A 319 -17.63 -10.63 15.71
C HIS A 319 -17.02 -9.89 16.90
N MET A 320 -17.52 -8.70 17.23
CA MET A 320 -17.22 -8.09 18.52
C MET A 320 -18.03 -8.79 19.60
N PRO A 321 -17.39 -9.43 20.58
CA PRO A 321 -18.12 -10.08 21.65
C PRO A 321 -18.88 -9.04 22.44
N HIS A 322 -20.20 -9.24 22.56
CA HIS A 322 -21.00 -8.64 23.61
C HIS A 322 -20.57 -9.32 24.91
N ALA A 323 -19.59 -8.74 25.61
CA ALA A 323 -19.20 -9.30 26.89
C ALA A 323 -20.38 -9.16 27.86
N PRO A 324 -20.78 -10.25 28.55
CA PRO A 324 -21.56 -10.09 29.76
C PRO A 324 -20.71 -9.24 30.72
N VAL A 325 -21.27 -8.13 31.17
CA VAL A 325 -20.64 -7.31 32.22
C VAL A 325 -20.57 -8.20 33.45
N SER A 326 -19.41 -8.81 33.69
CA SER A 326 -19.14 -9.48 34.96
C SER A 326 -19.15 -8.40 36.03
N ARG A 327 -20.09 -8.48 36.97
CA ARG A 327 -20.27 -7.51 38.05
C ARG A 327 -19.05 -7.38 39.00
N ASN A 328 -18.00 -8.18 38.81
CA ASN A 328 -16.85 -8.30 39.73
C ASN A 328 -15.52 -7.84 39.13
N ASP A 329 -15.47 -7.33 37.89
CA ASP A 329 -14.22 -6.77 37.35
C ASP A 329 -14.04 -5.35 37.90
N THR A 330 -13.02 -5.19 38.73
CA THR A 330 -12.51 -3.88 39.18
C THR A 330 -12.30 -3.01 37.94
N CYS A 331 -13.00 -1.86 37.92
CA CYS A 331 -13.11 -0.89 36.84
C CYS A 331 -11.73 -0.37 36.37
N THR A 332 -11.01 -1.11 35.53
CA THR A 332 -9.90 -0.52 34.79
C THR A 332 -10.44 -0.06 33.44
N SER A 333 -10.31 1.23 33.15
CA SER A 333 -10.72 1.82 31.88
C SER A 333 -9.93 1.17 30.72
N PRO A 334 -10.53 1.01 29.51
CA PRO A 334 -9.86 0.44 28.37
C PRO A 334 -8.59 1.23 28.03
N VAL A 335 -7.52 0.52 27.69
CA VAL A 335 -6.26 1.14 27.30
C VAL A 335 -6.44 1.83 25.94
N LYS A 336 -6.27 3.14 25.91
CA LYS A 336 -6.22 3.92 24.68
C LYS A 336 -4.90 3.68 23.97
N TYR A 337 -4.93 3.53 22.64
CA TYR A 337 -3.74 3.31 21.85
C TYR A 337 -3.65 4.21 20.62
N LEU A 338 -2.40 4.50 20.25
CA LEU A 338 -2.03 5.14 19.00
C LEU A 338 -1.63 4.07 18.00
N ALA A 339 -2.27 4.01 16.84
CA ALA A 339 -1.77 3.19 15.74
C ALA A 339 -0.85 4.03 14.85
N LEU A 340 0.36 3.54 14.63
CA LEU A 340 1.37 4.15 13.77
C LEU A 340 1.59 3.30 12.53
N HIS A 341 1.27 3.82 11.35
CA HIS A 341 1.72 3.21 10.11
C HIS A 341 3.00 3.87 9.62
N MET A 342 4.08 3.12 9.70
CA MET A 342 5.41 3.54 9.28
C MET A 342 5.74 2.95 7.90
N ARG A 343 5.73 3.78 6.87
CA ARG A 343 6.08 3.38 5.50
C ARG A 343 7.59 3.46 5.28
N PHE A 344 8.32 2.56 5.93
CA PHE A 344 9.79 2.48 5.88
C PHE A 344 10.26 1.04 5.64
N GLU A 345 9.62 0.35 4.71
CA GLU A 345 9.98 -0.99 4.27
C GLU A 345 11.02 -0.90 3.14
N MET A 346 11.71 -2.02 2.90
CA MET A 346 12.79 -2.14 1.91
C MET A 346 12.41 -1.59 0.53
N ASP A 347 11.19 -1.91 0.06
CA ASP A 347 10.70 -1.46 -1.24
C ASP A 347 10.58 0.07 -1.34
N MET A 348 10.03 0.72 -0.28
CA MET A 348 9.89 2.17 -0.25
C MET A 348 11.19 2.90 -0.04
N VAL A 349 12.06 2.38 0.82
CA VAL A 349 13.39 2.94 1.05
C VAL A 349 14.19 2.89 -0.26
N ALA A 350 14.21 1.74 -0.94
CA ALA A 350 14.87 1.59 -2.22
C ALA A 350 14.26 2.50 -3.31
N TYR A 351 12.93 2.53 -3.43
CA TYR A 351 12.22 3.33 -4.45
C TYR A 351 12.42 4.84 -4.27
N SER A 352 12.59 5.31 -3.03
CA SER A 352 12.67 6.74 -2.71
C SER A 352 13.92 7.44 -3.23
N LEU A 353 15.00 6.71 -3.49
CA LEU A 353 16.34 7.23 -3.83
C LEU A 353 16.95 8.15 -2.76
N CYS A 354 16.45 8.09 -1.54
CA CYS A 354 16.94 8.90 -0.42
C CYS A 354 18.13 8.22 0.29
N ASP A 355 18.93 9.02 0.97
CA ASP A 355 19.97 8.55 1.89
C ASP A 355 19.44 8.55 3.33
N PHE A 356 19.80 7.54 4.11
CA PHE A 356 19.34 7.33 5.48
C PHE A 356 20.50 7.10 6.46
N ASP A 357 21.70 7.59 6.11
CA ASP A 357 22.94 7.56 6.89
C ASP A 357 23.49 6.15 7.21
N GLY A 358 23.01 5.12 6.50
CA GLY A 358 23.54 3.74 6.62
C GLY A 358 24.86 3.48 5.88
N GLY A 359 25.44 4.51 5.27
CA GLY A 359 26.72 4.47 4.61
C GLY A 359 26.74 3.68 3.31
N GLU A 360 27.96 3.22 2.92
CA GLU A 360 28.19 2.57 1.63
C GLU A 360 27.49 1.20 1.53
N ASN A 361 27.41 0.47 2.62
CA ASN A 361 26.76 -0.85 2.63
C ASN A 361 25.24 -0.73 2.37
N GLU A 362 24.58 0.26 3.00
CA GLU A 362 23.18 0.55 2.74
C GLU A 362 22.95 0.96 1.29
N ARG A 363 23.81 1.83 0.75
CA ARG A 363 23.72 2.25 -0.66
C ARG A 363 23.83 1.09 -1.63
N LYS A 364 24.77 0.17 -1.40
CA LYS A 364 24.94 -1.04 -2.23
C LYS A 364 23.76 -1.98 -2.13
N GLU A 365 23.26 -2.24 -0.92
CA GLU A 365 22.08 -3.08 -0.70
C GLU A 365 20.85 -2.53 -1.42
N LEU A 366 20.58 -1.25 -1.24
CA LEU A 366 19.43 -0.58 -1.89
C LEU A 366 19.58 -0.54 -3.41
N GLN A 367 20.80 -0.39 -3.92
CA GLN A 367 21.06 -0.41 -5.36
C GLN A 367 20.81 -1.79 -5.96
N ALA A 368 21.31 -2.85 -5.33
CA ALA A 368 21.05 -4.23 -5.74
C ALA A 368 19.54 -4.55 -5.74
N TYR A 369 18.82 -4.11 -4.72
CA TYR A 369 17.37 -4.27 -4.67
C TYR A 369 16.66 -3.54 -5.82
N ARG A 370 17.07 -2.30 -6.16
CA ARG A 370 16.51 -1.53 -7.29
C ARG A 370 16.71 -2.21 -8.64
N GLU A 371 17.88 -2.79 -8.86
CA GLU A 371 18.21 -3.47 -10.12
C GLU A 371 17.25 -4.64 -10.39
N VAL A 372 16.88 -5.37 -9.35
CA VAL A 372 15.95 -6.51 -9.46
C VAL A 372 14.49 -6.05 -9.55
N HIS A 373 14.07 -5.11 -8.68
CA HIS A 373 12.65 -4.83 -8.48
C HIS A 373 12.17 -3.55 -9.19
N PHE A 374 13.06 -2.63 -9.54
CA PHE A 374 12.74 -1.34 -10.15
C PHE A 374 13.64 -0.99 -11.35
N PRO A 375 13.71 -1.86 -12.39
CA PRO A 375 14.64 -1.65 -13.52
C PRO A 375 14.42 -0.32 -14.25
N THR A 376 13.18 0.12 -14.40
CA THR A 376 12.87 1.43 -15.02
C THR A 376 13.43 2.60 -14.20
N LEU A 377 13.36 2.52 -12.87
CA LEU A 377 13.92 3.54 -11.98
C LEU A 377 15.46 3.56 -12.09
N THR A 378 16.09 2.38 -12.18
CA THR A 378 17.54 2.25 -12.38
C THR A 378 18.00 2.89 -13.71
N MET A 379 17.20 2.74 -14.79
CA MET A 379 17.47 3.41 -16.06
C MET A 379 17.36 4.95 -15.93
N GLN A 380 16.37 5.46 -15.21
CA GLN A 380 16.22 6.90 -14.96
C GLN A 380 17.40 7.48 -14.20
N ILE A 381 17.94 6.76 -13.22
CA ILE A 381 19.14 7.15 -12.47
C ILE A 381 20.35 7.24 -13.42
N LYS A 382 20.58 6.22 -14.24
CA LYS A 382 21.69 6.18 -15.21
C LYS A 382 21.65 7.33 -16.21
N ASN A 383 20.44 7.81 -16.53
CA ASN A 383 20.23 8.93 -17.47
C ASN A 383 20.25 10.32 -16.77
N ASN A 384 20.71 10.42 -15.52
CA ASN A 384 20.73 11.66 -14.72
C ASN A 384 19.37 12.37 -14.58
N ASN A 385 18.27 11.65 -14.74
CA ASN A 385 16.90 12.17 -14.60
C ASN A 385 16.33 11.99 -13.18
N SER A 386 17.20 11.90 -12.16
CA SER A 386 16.79 11.77 -10.76
C SER A 386 17.25 12.96 -9.93
N LEU A 387 16.43 13.31 -8.92
CA LEU A 387 16.82 14.32 -7.92
C LEU A 387 17.90 13.76 -7.00
N SER A 388 18.72 14.65 -6.42
CA SER A 388 19.65 14.22 -5.37
C SER A 388 18.88 13.74 -4.12
N PRO A 389 19.50 12.91 -3.24
CA PRO A 389 18.91 12.50 -1.98
C PRO A 389 18.52 13.70 -1.09
N GLU A 390 19.36 14.73 -1.02
CA GLU A 390 19.15 15.95 -0.23
C GLU A 390 17.97 16.76 -0.78
N GLU A 391 17.93 16.91 -2.11
CA GLU A 391 16.83 17.60 -2.78
C GLU A 391 15.51 16.84 -2.59
N SER A 392 15.52 15.52 -2.73
CA SER A 392 14.36 14.66 -2.46
C SER A 392 13.86 14.81 -1.02
N ARG A 393 14.77 14.89 -0.04
CA ARG A 393 14.43 15.13 1.38
C ARG A 393 13.84 16.52 1.58
N SER A 394 14.44 17.55 1.03
CA SER A 394 13.96 18.94 1.16
C SER A 394 12.56 19.14 0.55
N LEU A 395 12.25 18.40 -0.50
CA LEU A 395 10.94 18.37 -1.14
C LEU A 395 9.91 17.47 -0.42
N GLY A 396 10.34 16.75 0.63
CA GLY A 396 9.50 15.85 1.43
C GLY A 396 9.11 14.56 0.67
N LYS A 397 9.95 14.12 -0.27
CA LYS A 397 9.73 12.89 -1.03
C LYS A 397 10.22 11.65 -0.27
N CYS A 398 11.21 11.80 0.62
CA CYS A 398 11.75 10.70 1.42
C CYS A 398 10.69 10.13 2.40
N PRO A 399 10.64 8.82 2.62
CA PRO A 399 9.92 8.24 3.76
C PRO A 399 10.51 8.77 5.07
N LEU A 400 9.65 8.96 6.08
CA LEU A 400 10.13 9.33 7.41
C LEU A 400 10.77 8.11 8.08
N THR A 401 11.92 8.35 8.69
CA THR A 401 12.64 7.32 9.45
C THR A 401 11.97 7.07 10.82
N PRO A 402 12.29 5.97 11.50
CA PRO A 402 11.85 5.74 12.88
C PRO A 402 12.22 6.88 13.82
N GLU A 403 13.42 7.46 13.69
CA GLU A 403 13.90 8.60 14.46
C GLU A 403 13.03 9.84 14.24
N GLU A 404 12.75 10.17 12.98
CA GLU A 404 11.89 11.29 12.61
C GLU A 404 10.46 11.12 13.14
N ALA A 405 9.93 9.89 13.10
CA ALA A 405 8.63 9.58 13.68
C ALA A 405 8.62 9.73 15.21
N ALA A 406 9.67 9.26 15.88
CA ALA A 406 9.81 9.38 17.35
C ALA A 406 9.85 10.84 17.78
N ILE A 407 10.72 11.66 17.17
CA ILE A 407 10.84 13.10 17.47
C ILE A 407 9.50 13.81 17.22
N MET A 408 8.82 13.49 16.13
CA MET A 408 7.52 14.08 15.80
C MET A 408 6.46 13.75 16.86
N LEU A 409 6.33 12.50 17.26
CA LEU A 409 5.35 12.09 18.28
C LEU A 409 5.64 12.73 19.62
N THR A 410 6.93 12.82 20.03
CA THR A 410 7.33 13.51 21.26
C THR A 410 6.99 15.01 21.20
N ALA A 411 7.23 15.67 20.07
CA ALA A 411 6.87 17.07 19.90
C ALA A 411 5.35 17.32 19.98
N LEU A 412 4.54 16.33 19.60
CA LEU A 412 3.08 16.37 19.72
C LEU A 412 2.57 16.11 21.15
N GLY A 413 3.44 15.63 22.04
CA GLY A 413 3.11 15.41 23.45
C GLY A 413 2.87 13.95 23.83
N TYR A 414 3.24 13.00 22.97
CA TYR A 414 3.22 11.59 23.31
C TYR A 414 4.49 11.23 24.08
N GLY A 415 4.35 10.59 25.23
CA GLY A 415 5.45 10.21 26.10
C GLY A 415 5.71 8.71 26.10
N SER A 416 6.61 8.25 26.99
CA SER A 416 7.05 6.84 27.08
C SER A 416 5.95 5.86 27.45
N ARG A 417 4.90 6.31 28.13
CA ARG A 417 3.74 5.48 28.50
C ARG A 417 2.76 5.24 27.37
N THR A 418 2.89 5.99 26.25
CA THR A 418 2.00 5.83 25.10
C THR A 418 2.05 4.39 24.58
N TYR A 419 0.88 3.78 24.45
CA TYR A 419 0.75 2.44 23.89
C TYR A 419 0.61 2.57 22.37
N ILE A 420 1.58 2.01 21.63
CA ILE A 420 1.69 2.19 20.18
C ILE A 420 1.54 0.86 19.47
N TYR A 421 0.52 0.73 18.61
CA TYR A 421 0.43 -0.36 17.66
C TYR A 421 1.16 0.04 16.36
N LEU A 422 2.23 -0.67 16.03
CA LEU A 422 2.99 -0.46 14.80
C LEU A 422 2.43 -1.32 13.68
N ALA A 423 1.80 -0.67 12.70
CA ALA A 423 1.19 -1.32 11.54
C ALA A 423 2.13 -1.29 10.32
N GLY A 424 2.09 -2.34 9.53
CA GLY A 424 2.86 -2.49 8.29
C GLY A 424 3.73 -3.75 8.28
N SER A 425 4.62 -3.81 7.30
CA SER A 425 5.61 -4.86 7.14
C SER A 425 6.87 -4.57 7.98
N ARG A 426 7.89 -5.41 7.84
CA ARG A 426 9.15 -5.23 8.56
C ARG A 426 9.82 -3.92 8.17
N ILE A 427 10.20 -3.14 9.18
CA ILE A 427 10.96 -1.91 8.99
C ILE A 427 12.36 -2.23 8.45
N TYR A 428 12.78 -1.50 7.42
CA TYR A 428 14.12 -1.61 6.87
C TYR A 428 15.19 -1.31 7.93
N GLY A 429 16.26 -2.12 7.96
CA GLY A 429 17.27 -2.07 9.01
C GLY A 429 16.88 -2.75 10.34
N GLY A 430 15.63 -3.23 10.48
CA GLY A 430 15.18 -4.08 11.58
C GLY A 430 15.30 -3.43 12.96
N GLN A 431 15.75 -4.21 13.95
CA GLN A 431 15.81 -3.76 15.35
C GLN A 431 16.82 -2.63 15.58
N SER A 432 17.95 -2.65 14.89
CA SER A 432 18.97 -1.59 15.02
C SER A 432 18.42 -0.23 14.61
N ARG A 433 17.66 -0.20 13.51
CA ARG A 433 17.02 1.03 13.01
C ARG A 433 15.89 1.50 13.93
N MET A 434 15.18 0.58 14.57
CA MET A 434 14.10 0.89 15.50
C MET A 434 14.58 1.28 16.90
N LEU A 435 15.86 1.11 17.23
CA LEU A 435 16.37 1.30 18.60
C LEU A 435 16.10 2.70 19.15
N SER A 436 16.32 3.74 18.35
CA SER A 436 16.05 5.14 18.75
C SER A 436 14.56 5.37 19.03
N PHE A 437 13.68 4.72 18.29
CA PHE A 437 12.24 4.79 18.50
C PHE A 437 11.82 4.04 19.76
N THR A 438 12.24 2.79 19.91
CA THR A 438 11.83 1.93 21.04
C THR A 438 12.39 2.38 22.40
N ARG A 439 13.53 3.09 22.41
CA ARG A 439 14.04 3.74 23.63
C ARG A 439 13.10 4.84 24.15
N LEU A 440 12.49 5.61 23.26
CA LEU A 440 11.52 6.65 23.64
C LEU A 440 10.12 6.07 23.90
N TYR A 441 9.76 5.03 23.19
CA TYR A 441 8.44 4.37 23.25
C TYR A 441 8.58 2.86 23.53
N PRO A 442 8.75 2.44 24.78
CA PRO A 442 8.95 1.03 25.13
C PRO A 442 7.68 0.17 24.93
N ASN A 443 6.49 0.80 24.86
CA ASN A 443 5.21 0.12 24.71
C ASN A 443 4.77 -0.02 23.25
N VAL A 444 5.74 -0.31 22.35
CA VAL A 444 5.44 -0.61 20.94
C VAL A 444 5.11 -2.09 20.78
N ILE A 445 4.03 -2.36 20.07
CA ILE A 445 3.56 -3.71 19.77
C ILE A 445 3.16 -3.84 18.31
N THR A 446 3.28 -5.03 17.76
CA THR A 446 2.83 -5.41 16.41
C THR A 446 1.76 -6.50 16.49
N LYS A 447 1.17 -6.86 15.35
CA LYS A 447 0.25 -8.01 15.28
C LYS A 447 0.93 -9.32 15.66
N GLU A 448 2.22 -9.44 15.37
CA GLU A 448 3.06 -10.61 15.71
C GLU A 448 3.32 -10.73 17.21
N ASP A 449 3.27 -9.65 17.97
CA ASP A 449 3.41 -9.65 19.43
C ASP A 449 2.09 -9.96 20.13
N ILE A 450 0.95 -9.66 19.50
CA ILE A 450 -0.39 -9.77 20.08
C ILE A 450 -1.09 -11.09 19.71
N LEU A 451 -0.92 -11.53 18.46
CA LEU A 451 -1.53 -12.77 17.98
C LEU A 451 -0.55 -13.93 18.10
N THR A 452 -1.07 -15.10 18.41
CA THR A 452 -0.27 -16.32 18.47
C THR A 452 0.17 -16.78 17.07
N PRO A 453 1.25 -17.55 16.97
CA PRO A 453 1.66 -18.13 15.68
C PRO A 453 0.55 -18.96 15.00
N SER A 454 -0.29 -19.66 15.78
CA SER A 454 -1.43 -20.44 15.25
C SER A 454 -2.53 -19.55 14.67
N GLU A 455 -2.80 -18.39 15.27
CA GLU A 455 -3.77 -17.41 14.78
C GLU A 455 -3.27 -16.70 13.52
N LEU A 456 -1.97 -16.47 13.42
CA LEU A 456 -1.34 -15.85 12.24
C LEU A 456 -1.03 -16.83 11.10
N ALA A 457 -0.90 -18.13 11.40
CA ALA A 457 -0.51 -19.15 10.41
C ALA A 457 -1.36 -19.09 9.12
N PRO A 458 -2.69 -18.92 9.20
CA PRO A 458 -3.54 -18.85 8.02
C PRO A 458 -3.28 -17.64 7.12
N PHE A 459 -2.64 -16.58 7.61
CA PHE A 459 -2.39 -15.31 6.91
C PHE A 459 -0.92 -15.13 6.49
N LYS A 460 -0.02 -16.02 6.95
CA LYS A 460 1.44 -15.85 6.87
C LYS A 460 1.97 -15.56 5.46
N ASN A 461 1.36 -16.16 4.44
CA ASN A 461 1.76 -16.02 3.04
C ASN A 461 0.88 -15.05 2.25
N PHE A 462 -0.03 -14.34 2.93
CA PHE A 462 -1.04 -13.49 2.32
C PHE A 462 -0.91 -12.06 2.84
N SER A 463 -0.03 -11.30 2.21
CA SER A 463 0.30 -9.93 2.64
C SER A 463 -0.92 -8.99 2.62
N SER A 464 -1.85 -9.17 1.69
CA SER A 464 -3.09 -8.39 1.62
C SER A 464 -4.04 -8.68 2.80
N GLN A 465 -4.11 -9.95 3.25
CA GLN A 465 -4.91 -10.32 4.40
C GLN A 465 -4.27 -9.81 5.71
N LEU A 466 -2.94 -9.88 5.83
CA LEU A 466 -2.21 -9.27 6.94
C LEU A 466 -2.40 -7.74 6.97
N ALA A 467 -2.40 -7.09 5.80
CA ALA A 467 -2.68 -5.67 5.69
C ALA A 467 -4.14 -5.32 6.07
N ALA A 468 -5.09 -6.23 5.87
CA ALA A 468 -6.47 -6.05 6.34
C ALA A 468 -6.56 -6.06 7.88
N LEU A 469 -5.77 -6.89 8.57
CA LEU A 469 -5.66 -6.86 10.04
C LEU A 469 -5.06 -5.52 10.51
N ASP A 470 -3.99 -5.05 9.85
CA ASP A 470 -3.41 -3.73 10.14
C ASP A 470 -4.40 -2.59 9.87
N PHE A 471 -5.19 -2.69 8.78
CA PHE A 471 -6.24 -1.72 8.49
C PHE A 471 -7.27 -1.64 9.62
N ILE A 472 -7.74 -2.79 10.12
CA ILE A 472 -8.68 -2.86 11.23
C ILE A 472 -8.10 -2.19 12.48
N ALA A 473 -6.89 -2.57 12.90
CA ALA A 473 -6.24 -2.00 14.07
C ALA A 473 -5.98 -0.49 13.92
N CYS A 474 -5.61 0.00 12.73
CA CYS A 474 -5.41 1.43 12.48
C CYS A 474 -6.72 2.22 12.42
N ALA A 475 -7.76 1.64 11.84
CA ALA A 475 -9.05 2.32 11.68
C ALA A 475 -9.76 2.48 13.03
N THR A 476 -9.65 1.50 13.93
CA THR A 476 -10.30 1.48 15.25
C THR A 476 -9.48 2.13 16.37
N ALA A 477 -8.24 2.56 16.10
CA ALA A 477 -7.39 3.23 17.09
C ALA A 477 -7.98 4.55 17.61
N ASP A 478 -7.65 4.93 18.85
CA ASP A 478 -8.01 6.24 19.40
C ASP A 478 -7.36 7.34 18.57
N VAL A 479 -6.07 7.20 18.26
CA VAL A 479 -5.35 8.09 17.35
C VAL A 479 -4.66 7.26 16.26
N PHE A 480 -4.79 7.70 15.02
CA PHE A 480 -4.03 7.12 13.91
C PHE A 480 -2.92 8.08 13.46
N ALA A 481 -1.69 7.63 13.40
CA ALA A 481 -0.55 8.36 12.89
C ALA A 481 0.02 7.69 11.64
N MET A 482 0.36 8.49 10.63
CA MET A 482 1.00 8.00 9.40
C MET A 482 2.29 8.75 9.12
N THR A 483 3.31 8.05 8.66
CA THR A 483 4.56 8.67 8.21
C THR A 483 4.52 9.06 6.74
N ASP A 484 3.69 8.39 5.94
CA ASP A 484 3.50 8.70 4.53
C ASP A 484 2.02 8.73 4.14
N SER A 485 1.56 9.90 3.75
CA SER A 485 0.20 10.10 3.27
C SER A 485 -0.04 9.58 1.84
N GLY A 486 1.01 9.16 1.13
CA GLY A 486 0.94 8.53 -0.19
C GLY A 486 0.74 7.02 -0.13
N SER A 487 1.00 6.39 1.02
CA SER A 487 0.73 4.98 1.24
C SER A 487 -0.75 4.64 1.05
N GLN A 488 -1.03 3.52 0.40
CA GLN A 488 -2.41 3.05 0.21
C GLN A 488 -3.10 2.78 1.54
N LEU A 489 -2.45 2.05 2.46
CA LEU A 489 -3.00 1.77 3.78
C LEU A 489 -3.31 3.08 4.52
N SER A 490 -2.35 4.00 4.61
CA SER A 490 -2.56 5.32 5.23
C SER A 490 -3.73 6.08 4.63
N SER A 491 -3.84 6.05 3.29
CA SER A 491 -4.89 6.75 2.55
C SER A 491 -6.28 6.19 2.84
N LEU A 492 -6.41 4.86 2.82
CA LEU A 492 -7.68 4.16 3.03
C LEU A 492 -8.13 4.27 4.49
N VAL A 493 -7.23 4.08 5.46
CA VAL A 493 -7.52 4.27 6.89
C VAL A 493 -7.97 5.71 7.17
N ASN A 494 -7.25 6.70 6.63
CA ASN A 494 -7.64 8.10 6.80
C ASN A 494 -9.03 8.40 6.23
N GLY A 495 -9.33 7.92 5.02
CA GLY A 495 -10.65 8.08 4.41
C GLY A 495 -11.76 7.42 5.20
N TYR A 496 -11.52 6.20 5.67
CA TYR A 496 -12.44 5.44 6.51
C TYR A 496 -12.74 6.17 7.83
N ARG A 497 -11.70 6.65 8.52
CA ARG A 497 -11.82 7.41 9.78
C ARG A 497 -12.54 8.75 9.59
N ILE A 498 -12.35 9.43 8.46
CA ILE A 498 -13.11 10.64 8.13
C ILE A 498 -14.59 10.31 7.87
N TYR A 499 -14.85 9.25 7.12
CA TYR A 499 -16.20 8.89 6.68
C TYR A 499 -17.07 8.39 7.85
N HIS A 500 -16.58 7.41 8.59
CA HIS A 500 -17.32 6.76 9.69
C HIS A 500 -17.08 7.40 11.06
N GLY A 501 -15.94 8.05 11.28
CA GLY A 501 -15.56 8.61 12.59
C GLY A 501 -16.22 9.94 12.94
N ARG A 502 -17.00 10.56 12.04
CA ARG A 502 -17.73 11.82 12.27
C ARG A 502 -16.88 12.89 12.97
N ASP A 503 -15.61 13.06 12.54
CA ASP A 503 -14.61 13.98 13.11
C ASP A 503 -14.11 13.68 14.55
N HIS A 504 -14.58 12.58 15.17
CA HIS A 504 -14.10 12.09 16.46
C HIS A 504 -12.93 11.10 16.37
N ALA A 505 -12.32 10.96 15.20
CA ALA A 505 -11.24 10.03 14.93
C ALA A 505 -9.96 10.78 14.49
N PRO A 506 -9.17 11.33 15.42
CA PRO A 506 -8.00 12.13 15.11
C PRO A 506 -6.95 11.33 14.32
N THR A 507 -6.38 11.98 13.28
CA THR A 507 -5.38 11.38 12.41
C THR A 507 -4.20 12.31 12.24
N ILE A 508 -3.02 11.91 12.70
CA ILE A 508 -1.76 12.65 12.56
C ILE A 508 -1.22 12.47 11.13
N ARG A 509 -1.18 13.56 10.37
CA ARG A 509 -0.68 13.59 8.99
C ARG A 509 0.39 14.65 8.86
N PRO A 510 1.68 14.31 8.89
CA PRO A 510 2.74 15.29 8.73
C PRO A 510 2.78 15.83 7.29
N ASN A 511 3.10 17.12 7.15
CA ASN A 511 3.54 17.69 5.89
C ASN A 511 5.05 17.46 5.77
N LYS A 512 5.48 16.41 5.07
CA LYS A 512 6.88 15.99 4.98
C LYS A 512 7.82 17.09 4.49
N LYS A 513 7.39 17.95 3.55
CA LYS A 513 8.19 19.09 3.07
C LYS A 513 8.44 20.13 4.18
N ARG A 514 7.39 20.47 4.94
CA ARG A 514 7.55 21.41 6.08
C ARG A 514 8.34 20.77 7.20
N PHE A 515 8.12 19.48 7.46
CA PHE A 515 8.85 18.76 8.49
C PHE A 515 10.33 18.67 8.16
N ALA A 516 10.71 18.34 6.93
CA ALA A 516 12.11 18.35 6.48
C ALA A 516 12.77 19.73 6.68
N ARG A 517 12.03 20.84 6.42
CA ARG A 517 12.54 22.19 6.70
C ARG A 517 12.77 22.44 8.17
N ILE A 518 11.88 21.95 9.06
CA ILE A 518 12.08 22.07 10.51
C ILE A 518 13.29 21.24 10.95
N LEU A 519 13.44 20.04 10.41
CA LEU A 519 14.55 19.15 10.71
C LEU A 519 15.90 19.65 10.18
N SER A 520 15.93 20.43 9.09
CA SER A 520 17.19 21.01 8.59
C SER A 520 17.85 21.98 9.58
N GLU A 521 17.08 22.49 10.54
CA GLU A 521 17.58 23.35 11.64
C GLU A 521 17.98 22.54 12.89
N ASN A 522 18.13 21.22 12.80
CA ASN A 522 18.34 20.32 13.94
C ASN A 522 19.53 20.70 14.84
N ARG A 523 20.56 21.35 14.29
CA ARG A 523 21.76 21.76 15.04
C ARG A 523 21.53 22.97 15.93
N THR A 524 20.57 23.82 15.61
CA THR A 524 20.37 25.14 16.27
C THR A 524 19.01 25.28 16.96
N ILE A 525 17.96 24.67 16.42
CA ILE A 525 16.60 24.86 16.93
C ILE A 525 16.46 24.44 18.40
N GLN A 526 15.79 25.27 19.21
CA GLN A 526 15.44 24.90 20.57
C GLN A 526 14.25 23.96 20.62
N TRP A 527 14.16 23.10 21.66
CA TRP A 527 13.11 22.12 21.78
C TRP A 527 11.70 22.70 21.80
N HIS A 528 11.53 23.84 22.52
CA HIS A 528 10.25 24.54 22.58
C HIS A 528 9.78 24.96 21.17
N ASP A 529 10.65 25.61 20.40
CA ASP A 529 10.32 26.11 19.06
C ASP A 529 10.08 24.97 18.09
N PHE A 530 10.85 23.87 18.22
CA PHE A 530 10.64 22.66 17.46
C PHE A 530 9.24 22.10 17.71
N ARG A 531 8.83 21.95 18.98
CA ARG A 531 7.50 21.47 19.38
C ARG A 531 6.39 22.34 18.80
N GLU A 532 6.48 23.66 18.95
CA GLU A 532 5.47 24.58 18.42
C GLU A 532 5.32 24.48 16.91
N ARG A 533 6.44 24.46 16.18
CA ARG A 533 6.43 24.37 14.72
C ARG A 533 5.88 23.03 14.23
N VAL A 534 6.21 21.92 14.88
CA VAL A 534 5.65 20.60 14.57
C VAL A 534 4.16 20.56 14.87
N ARG A 535 3.71 21.04 16.02
CA ARG A 535 2.28 21.13 16.39
C ARG A 535 1.50 21.93 15.35
N LYS A 536 1.97 23.14 15.04
CA LYS A 536 1.34 24.00 14.02
C LYS A 536 1.27 23.32 12.65
N MET A 537 2.35 22.66 12.23
CA MET A 537 2.39 21.91 10.95
C MET A 537 1.33 20.82 10.91
N VAL A 538 1.18 20.02 11.96
CA VAL A 538 0.21 18.93 12.01
C VAL A 538 -1.21 19.48 12.11
N GLN A 539 -1.47 20.46 12.96
CA GLN A 539 -2.78 21.10 13.13
C GLN A 539 -3.30 21.70 11.82
N GLU A 540 -2.48 22.44 11.10
CA GLU A 540 -2.87 23.02 9.81
C GLU A 540 -3.22 21.96 8.77
N ASN A 541 -2.55 20.80 8.82
CA ASN A 541 -2.82 19.69 7.89
C ASN A 541 -4.05 18.87 8.29
N GLN A 542 -4.54 19.05 9.51
CA GLN A 542 -5.74 18.36 10.02
C GLN A 542 -7.03 19.16 9.86
N ARG A 543 -6.97 20.44 9.48
CA ARG A 543 -8.16 21.26 9.27
C ARG A 543 -9.19 20.54 8.42
N ILE A 544 -10.45 20.64 8.82
CA ILE A 544 -11.59 20.08 8.11
C ILE A 544 -11.73 20.83 6.78
N ILE A 545 -11.24 20.22 5.72
CA ILE A 545 -11.25 20.82 4.38
C ILE A 545 -12.05 19.91 3.48
N ALA A 546 -12.97 20.51 2.71
CA ALA A 546 -13.62 19.84 1.59
C ALA A 546 -12.57 19.31 0.59
N ARG A 547 -12.85 18.20 -0.06
CA ARG A 547 -11.97 17.62 -1.07
C ARG A 547 -11.73 18.61 -2.21
N ARG A 548 -10.49 18.81 -2.59
CA ARG A 548 -10.12 19.57 -3.80
C ARG A 548 -10.29 18.68 -5.04
N LYS A 549 -10.65 19.28 -6.18
CA LYS A 549 -10.72 18.58 -7.48
C LYS A 549 -9.45 17.77 -7.75
N GLY A 550 -9.56 16.62 -8.39
CA GLY A 550 -8.49 15.71 -8.72
C GLY A 550 -7.90 14.93 -7.51
N ARG A 551 -8.39 15.14 -6.29
CA ARG A 551 -7.93 14.38 -5.13
C ARG A 551 -8.79 13.13 -4.88
N SER A 552 -8.15 12.05 -4.46
CA SER A 552 -8.80 10.78 -4.18
C SER A 552 -9.93 10.92 -3.14
N ILE A 553 -11.12 10.47 -3.49
CA ILE A 553 -12.28 10.39 -2.59
C ILE A 553 -12.08 9.33 -1.50
N TYR A 554 -11.34 8.28 -1.80
CA TYR A 554 -11.05 7.21 -0.85
C TYR A 554 -10.21 7.69 0.34
N ARG A 555 -9.43 8.75 0.11
CA ARG A 555 -8.60 9.40 1.13
C ARG A 555 -9.28 10.61 1.76
N LEU A 556 -10.06 11.37 1.00
CA LEU A 556 -10.71 12.61 1.41
C LEU A 556 -12.18 12.61 0.95
N PRO A 557 -13.07 11.92 1.68
CA PRO A 557 -14.46 11.72 1.25
C PRO A 557 -15.36 12.95 1.39
N ARG A 558 -14.90 14.07 1.99
CA ARG A 558 -15.71 15.28 2.18
C ARG A 558 -15.98 15.99 0.84
N THR A 559 -16.85 15.41 0.05
CA THR A 559 -17.32 15.92 -1.25
C THR A 559 -18.77 15.46 -1.47
N PRO A 560 -19.59 16.25 -2.18
CA PRO A 560 -20.92 15.81 -2.61
C PRO A 560 -20.85 14.46 -3.32
N GLY A 561 -21.82 13.60 -3.06
CA GLY A 561 -21.81 12.21 -3.53
C GLY A 561 -21.20 11.21 -2.56
N CYS A 562 -20.26 11.62 -1.69
CA CYS A 562 -19.74 10.79 -0.59
C CYS A 562 -20.28 11.24 0.76
N MET A 563 -20.06 12.49 1.09
CA MET A 563 -20.55 13.09 2.34
C MET A 563 -21.37 14.33 2.02
N CYS A 564 -22.47 14.48 2.74
CA CYS A 564 -23.38 15.61 2.63
C CYS A 564 -23.04 16.65 3.71
N LYS A 565 -23.19 17.92 3.35
CA LYS A 565 -23.05 19.03 4.29
C LYS A 565 -24.43 19.35 4.89
N TYR A 566 -24.50 19.44 6.21
CA TYR A 566 -25.71 19.76 6.98
C TYR A 566 -25.58 21.15 7.56
#